data_80beb949cababbbc73521eb917e275e7
#
_entry.id   80beb949cababbbc73521eb917e275e7
#
_cell.length_a   1.000
_cell.length_b   1.000
_cell.length_c   1.000
_cell.angle_alpha   90.00
_cell.angle_beta   90.00
_cell.angle_gamma   90.00
#
_symmetry.space_group_name_H-M   'P 1'
#
loop_
_entity.id
_entity.type
_entity.pdbx_description
1 polymer ?
#
loop_
_entity_poly.entity_id
_entity_poly.type
_entity_poly.pdbx_seq_one_letter_code
_entity_poly.pdbx_strand_id
1 'polypeptide(L)'
;MMKIMILLLSLIPTLCFAEGIEYDCKKSGKVQECIMYATSNFDVSAIEYHLNGNIRKFEATNDFLGDYENNKILLYTDTFKKGKFEIGKITYAGKIKSTYLSYGDNEFNEVIIYNKEENKINYYLFIVPVVILVLIIALIRRRKKYER
;
A
#
# COMPACT_ATOMS: atom_id res chain seq x y z
N MET A 1 38.26 -9.71 -22.63
CA MET A 1 37.92 -8.46 -21.90
C MET A 1 36.51 -7.92 -22.26
N MET A 2 36.04 -8.05 -23.51
CA MET A 2 34.73 -7.48 -23.93
C MET A 2 33.48 -8.15 -23.31
N LYS A 3 33.55 -9.44 -22.94
CA LYS A 3 32.42 -10.17 -22.33
C LYS A 3 32.13 -9.81 -20.87
N ILE A 4 33.10 -9.30 -20.13
CA ILE A 4 32.95 -8.92 -18.71
C ILE A 4 32.32 -7.53 -18.59
N MET A 5 32.54 -6.65 -19.58
CA MET A 5 31.99 -5.30 -19.59
C MET A 5 30.49 -5.28 -19.86
N ILE A 6 29.95 -6.26 -20.61
CA ILE A 6 28.51 -6.38 -20.88
C ILE A 6 27.74 -6.87 -19.64
N LEU A 7 28.37 -7.68 -18.79
CA LEU A 7 27.76 -8.18 -17.56
C LEU A 7 27.66 -7.09 -16.47
N LEU A 8 28.55 -6.11 -16.49
CA LEU A 8 28.53 -4.99 -15.53
C LEU A 8 27.49 -3.92 -15.87
N LEU A 9 27.08 -3.79 -17.14
CA LEU A 9 26.01 -2.88 -17.55
C LEU A 9 24.60 -3.39 -17.21
N SER A 10 24.42 -4.68 -17.00
CA SER A 10 23.15 -5.29 -16.61
C SER A 10 22.84 -5.17 -15.10
N LEU A 11 23.77 -4.66 -14.32
CA LEU A 11 23.68 -4.46 -12.87
C LEU A 11 23.41 -2.99 -12.49
N ILE A 12 23.05 -2.11 -13.45
CA ILE A 12 22.49 -0.82 -13.11
C ILE A 12 21.07 -1.10 -12.57
N PRO A 13 20.84 -1.02 -11.24
CA PRO A 13 19.47 -1.06 -10.76
C PRO A 13 18.77 0.12 -11.43
N THR A 14 17.80 -0.15 -12.27
CA THR A 14 16.80 0.86 -12.61
C THR A 14 16.32 1.39 -11.27
N LEU A 15 16.62 2.65 -10.97
CA LEU A 15 16.11 3.36 -9.81
C LEU A 15 14.59 3.50 -10.00
N CYS A 16 13.87 2.39 -9.83
CA CYS A 16 12.44 2.41 -9.61
C CYS A 16 12.27 3.00 -8.22
N PHE A 17 11.82 4.26 -8.17
CA PHE A 17 11.35 4.83 -6.92
C PHE A 17 10.18 3.96 -6.44
N ALA A 18 10.20 3.59 -5.14
CA ALA A 18 9.08 2.88 -4.56
C ALA A 18 7.83 3.76 -4.66
N GLU A 19 6.80 3.29 -5.35
CA GLU A 19 5.52 3.98 -5.43
C GLU A 19 4.86 4.01 -4.06
N GLY A 20 4.25 5.13 -3.69
CA GLY A 20 3.63 5.26 -2.39
C GLY A 20 3.47 6.70 -1.91
N ILE A 21 3.06 6.83 -0.66
CA ILE A 21 2.90 8.10 0.04
C ILE A 21 3.97 8.22 1.12
N GLU A 22 4.66 9.34 1.12
CA GLU A 22 5.64 9.74 2.13
C GLU A 22 5.15 10.95 2.91
N TYR A 23 5.55 11.03 4.17
CA TYR A 23 5.19 12.11 5.08
C TYR A 23 6.43 12.84 5.56
N ASP A 24 6.44 14.17 5.42
CA ASP A 24 7.40 15.06 6.08
C ASP A 24 6.68 15.77 7.23
N CYS A 25 6.96 15.35 8.46
CA CYS A 25 6.15 15.72 9.63
C CYS A 25 6.88 16.62 10.60
N LYS A 26 6.14 17.61 11.13
CA LYS A 26 6.50 18.42 12.28
C LYS A 26 5.57 18.13 13.44
N LYS A 27 6.14 17.90 14.62
CA LYS A 27 5.37 17.66 15.83
C LYS A 27 5.04 18.99 16.50
N SER A 28 3.75 19.23 16.73
CA SER A 28 3.25 20.39 17.48
C SER A 28 2.39 19.90 18.65
N GLY A 29 2.99 19.74 19.82
CA GLY A 29 2.34 19.21 21.01
C GLY A 29 1.86 17.76 20.85
N LYS A 30 0.53 17.53 20.94
CA LYS A 30 -0.10 16.21 20.74
C LYS A 30 -0.52 15.96 19.30
N VAL A 31 -0.29 16.90 18.41
CA VAL A 31 -0.72 16.89 17.01
C VAL A 31 0.51 16.82 16.11
N GLN A 32 0.42 16.13 15.01
CA GLN A 32 1.41 16.11 13.94
C GLN A 32 0.86 16.84 12.72
N GLU A 33 1.67 17.70 12.14
CA GLU A 33 1.40 18.38 10.87
C GLU A 33 2.39 17.86 9.85
N CYS A 34 1.90 17.24 8.77
CA CYS A 34 2.73 16.62 7.78
C CYS A 34 2.41 17.13 6.38
N ILE A 35 3.46 17.33 5.59
CA ILE A 35 3.35 17.47 4.14
C ILE A 35 3.36 16.05 3.56
N MET A 36 2.41 15.77 2.67
CA MET A 36 2.28 14.48 2.02
C MET A 36 2.82 14.55 0.60
N TYR A 37 3.67 13.60 0.26
CA TYR A 37 4.23 13.44 -1.07
C TYR A 37 3.80 12.10 -1.64
N ALA A 38 3.33 12.09 -2.88
CA ALA A 38 3.13 10.87 -3.66
C ALA A 38 4.34 10.64 -4.57
N THR A 39 4.66 9.37 -4.81
CA THR A 39 5.68 8.95 -5.77
C THR A 39 5.09 7.97 -6.76
N SER A 40 5.27 8.22 -8.05
CA SER A 40 4.81 7.34 -9.12
C SER A 40 5.82 7.28 -10.27
N ASN A 41 5.91 6.10 -10.89
CA ASN A 41 6.71 5.86 -12.09
C ASN A 41 5.93 6.13 -13.40
N PHE A 42 4.64 6.42 -13.32
CA PHE A 42 3.75 6.76 -14.43
C PHE A 42 3.00 8.05 -14.17
N ASP A 43 2.31 8.57 -15.19
CA ASP A 43 1.52 9.79 -15.09
C ASP A 43 0.25 9.55 -14.27
N VAL A 44 0.09 10.30 -13.17
CA VAL A 44 -1.03 10.19 -12.23
C VAL A 44 -2.04 11.29 -12.51
N SER A 45 -3.30 10.91 -12.66
CA SER A 45 -4.46 11.80 -12.82
C SER A 45 -5.35 11.86 -11.57
N ALA A 46 -5.32 10.81 -10.75
CA ALA A 46 -6.13 10.70 -9.55
C ALA A 46 -5.41 9.91 -8.45
N ILE A 47 -5.79 10.14 -7.21
CA ILE A 47 -5.29 9.42 -6.05
C ILE A 47 -6.47 9.06 -5.16
N GLU A 48 -6.58 7.77 -4.82
CA GLU A 48 -7.46 7.29 -3.75
C GLU A 48 -6.60 6.72 -2.64
N TYR A 49 -6.72 7.27 -1.43
CA TYR A 49 -5.89 6.90 -0.29
C TYR A 49 -6.72 6.74 0.97
N HIS A 50 -6.75 5.54 1.53
CA HIS A 50 -7.52 5.24 2.73
C HIS A 50 -6.63 5.30 3.97
N LEU A 51 -7.10 6.06 4.97
CA LEU A 51 -6.41 6.32 6.22
C LEU A 51 -7.33 6.06 7.41
N ASN A 52 -6.85 5.29 8.38
CA ASN A 52 -7.49 5.12 9.68
C ASN A 52 -6.71 5.88 10.74
N GLY A 53 -7.37 6.73 11.50
CA GLY A 53 -6.77 7.52 12.57
C GLY A 53 -7.58 8.74 12.92
N ASN A 54 -7.07 9.54 13.85
CA ASN A 54 -7.71 10.78 14.27
C ASN A 54 -7.21 11.95 13.40
N ILE A 55 -7.72 11.99 12.15
CA ILE A 55 -7.43 13.06 11.21
C ILE A 55 -8.25 14.28 11.60
N ARG A 56 -7.60 15.43 11.79
CA ARG A 56 -8.23 16.69 12.15
C ARG A 56 -8.46 17.60 10.96
N LYS A 57 -7.53 17.60 10.02
CA LYS A 57 -7.57 18.45 8.84
C LYS A 57 -6.78 17.85 7.71
N PHE A 58 -7.26 18.01 6.50
CA PHE A 58 -6.53 17.78 5.26
C PHE A 58 -6.75 18.98 4.33
N GLU A 59 -5.69 19.38 3.65
CA GLU A 59 -5.71 20.44 2.65
C GLU A 59 -4.92 19.96 1.44
N ALA A 60 -5.60 19.77 0.31
CA ALA A 60 -4.94 19.46 -0.96
C ALA A 60 -4.07 20.64 -1.42
N THR A 61 -3.02 20.35 -2.21
CA THR A 61 -2.28 21.41 -2.92
C THR A 61 -3.15 22.00 -4.01
N ASN A 62 -2.75 23.19 -4.52
CA ASN A 62 -3.49 23.87 -5.59
C ASN A 62 -3.55 23.08 -6.91
N ASP A 63 -2.67 22.09 -7.08
CA ASP A 63 -2.63 21.24 -8.28
C ASP A 63 -3.67 20.10 -8.25
N PHE A 64 -4.31 19.89 -7.10
CA PHE A 64 -5.29 18.84 -6.90
C PHE A 64 -6.63 19.38 -6.44
N LEU A 65 -7.69 18.81 -6.98
CA LEU A 65 -9.06 18.98 -6.50
C LEU A 65 -9.45 17.75 -5.69
N GLY A 66 -10.03 17.97 -4.53
CA GLY A 66 -10.50 16.88 -3.66
C GLY A 66 -10.31 17.15 -2.20
N ASP A 67 -10.73 16.21 -1.38
CA ASP A 67 -10.75 16.36 0.07
C ASP A 67 -10.63 14.99 0.78
N TYR A 68 -10.62 15.07 2.12
CA TYR A 68 -10.68 13.92 3.01
C TYR A 68 -12.09 13.75 3.55
N GLU A 69 -12.70 12.62 3.25
CA GLU A 69 -14.02 12.25 3.75
C GLU A 69 -14.09 10.74 4.00
N ASN A 70 -14.79 10.33 5.07
CA ASN A 70 -15.04 8.90 5.39
C ASN A 70 -13.77 8.03 5.40
N ASN A 71 -12.69 8.51 6.01
CA ASN A 71 -11.38 7.85 6.05
C ASN A 71 -10.67 7.69 4.69
N LYS A 72 -11.08 8.48 3.71
CA LYS A 72 -10.51 8.49 2.36
C LYS A 72 -10.07 9.88 1.94
N ILE A 73 -8.94 9.95 1.29
CA ILE A 73 -8.50 11.12 0.52
C ILE A 73 -8.74 10.77 -0.95
N LEU A 74 -9.54 11.58 -1.62
CA LEU A 74 -9.80 11.47 -3.06
C LEU A 74 -9.33 12.75 -3.73
N LEU A 75 -8.34 12.63 -4.61
CA LEU A 75 -7.73 13.76 -5.30
C LEU A 75 -7.75 13.52 -6.81
N TYR A 76 -7.98 14.60 -7.56
CA TYR A 76 -7.95 14.62 -9.01
C TYR A 76 -7.10 15.80 -9.48
N THR A 77 -6.41 15.63 -10.60
CA THR A 77 -5.66 16.69 -11.26
C THR A 77 -5.90 16.66 -12.77
N ASP A 78 -5.94 17.84 -13.37
CA ASP A 78 -5.98 18.02 -14.83
C ASP A 78 -4.56 18.07 -15.43
N THR A 79 -3.55 18.21 -14.57
CA THR A 79 -2.14 18.18 -14.94
C THR A 79 -1.49 16.91 -14.42
N PHE A 80 -1.23 15.95 -15.30
CA PHE A 80 -0.62 14.67 -14.90
C PHE A 80 0.69 14.86 -14.16
N LYS A 81 0.85 14.11 -13.06
CA LYS A 81 2.03 14.17 -12.18
C LYS A 81 2.81 12.86 -12.24
N LYS A 82 4.13 12.97 -12.32
CA LYS A 82 5.05 11.83 -12.31
C LYS A 82 6.26 12.12 -11.43
N GLY A 83 6.90 11.08 -10.92
CA GLY A 83 7.99 11.21 -9.97
C GLY A 83 7.48 11.47 -8.55
N LYS A 84 8.18 12.29 -7.80
CA LYS A 84 7.77 12.72 -6.44
C LYS A 84 7.14 14.09 -6.51
N PHE A 85 5.92 14.20 -6.00
CA PHE A 85 5.16 15.46 -5.99
C PHE A 85 4.33 15.59 -4.71
N GLU A 86 4.13 16.83 -4.26
CA GLU A 86 3.30 17.16 -3.10
C GLU A 86 1.83 17.02 -3.44
N ILE A 87 1.05 16.38 -2.56
CA ILE A 87 -0.40 16.18 -2.74
C ILE A 87 -1.23 16.97 -1.74
N GLY A 88 -0.67 17.32 -0.58
CA GLY A 88 -1.40 18.08 0.42
C GLY A 88 -0.72 18.11 1.77
N LYS A 89 -1.44 18.70 2.73
CA LYS A 89 -1.05 18.78 4.14
C LYS A 89 -2.09 18.09 4.99
N ILE A 90 -1.64 17.25 5.93
CA ILE A 90 -2.49 16.55 6.86
C ILE A 90 -2.12 16.88 8.30
N THR A 91 -3.13 17.08 9.13
CA THR A 91 -2.99 17.29 10.56
C THR A 91 -3.73 16.18 11.30
N TYR A 92 -3.04 15.46 12.19
CA TYR A 92 -3.62 14.33 12.91
C TYR A 92 -3.07 14.21 14.33
N ALA A 93 -3.81 13.52 15.20
CA ALA A 93 -3.40 13.19 16.56
C ALA A 93 -3.17 11.69 16.70
N GLY A 94 -2.11 11.31 17.43
CA GLY A 94 -1.78 9.91 17.66
C GLY A 94 -1.11 9.25 16.47
N LYS A 95 -1.59 8.05 16.08
CA LYS A 95 -1.08 7.27 14.95
C LYS A 95 -2.10 7.22 13.83
N ILE A 96 -1.62 7.31 12.60
CA ILE A 96 -2.41 7.01 11.40
C ILE A 96 -1.94 5.70 10.78
N LYS A 97 -2.87 4.97 10.20
CA LYS A 97 -2.61 3.71 9.48
C LYS A 97 -3.19 3.81 8.08
N SER A 98 -2.35 3.60 7.11
CA SER A 98 -2.77 3.49 5.72
C SER A 98 -3.19 2.04 5.43
N THR A 99 -4.32 1.88 4.74
CA THR A 99 -4.89 0.57 4.40
C THR A 99 -4.97 0.33 2.90
N TYR A 100 -5.10 1.39 2.11
CA TYR A 100 -5.25 1.30 0.67
C TYR A 100 -4.64 2.51 -0.03
N LEU A 101 -4.03 2.29 -1.19
CA LEU A 101 -3.58 3.34 -2.09
C LEU A 101 -3.75 2.86 -3.53
N SER A 102 -4.45 3.66 -4.33
CA SER A 102 -4.46 3.52 -5.79
C SER A 102 -4.21 4.86 -6.48
N TYR A 103 -3.70 4.79 -7.69
CA TYR A 103 -3.53 5.92 -8.58
C TYR A 103 -4.38 5.69 -9.84
N GLY A 104 -4.99 6.76 -10.35
CA GLY A 104 -5.50 6.78 -11.72
C GLY A 104 -4.36 7.14 -12.67
N ASP A 105 -4.18 6.37 -13.73
CA ASP A 105 -3.22 6.68 -14.79
C ASP A 105 -3.74 7.77 -15.76
N ASN A 106 -2.98 8.07 -16.81
CA ASN A 106 -3.36 9.07 -17.81
C ASN A 106 -4.55 8.64 -18.70
N GLU A 107 -4.94 7.37 -18.66
CA GLU A 107 -6.13 6.83 -19.32
C GLU A 107 -7.30 6.65 -18.34
N PHE A 108 -7.14 7.12 -17.08
CA PHE A 108 -8.09 6.98 -15.97
C PHE A 108 -8.33 5.52 -15.54
N ASN A 109 -7.39 4.60 -15.83
CA ASN A 109 -7.42 3.27 -15.26
C ASN A 109 -6.88 3.30 -13.83
N GLU A 110 -7.50 2.54 -12.95
CA GLU A 110 -7.04 2.38 -11.57
C GLU A 110 -5.82 1.45 -11.50
N VAL A 111 -4.75 1.94 -10.88
CA VAL A 111 -3.55 1.17 -10.57
C VAL A 111 -3.42 1.05 -9.07
N ILE A 112 -3.68 -0.13 -8.52
CA ILE A 112 -3.59 -0.39 -7.08
C ILE A 112 -2.12 -0.52 -6.69
N ILE A 113 -1.64 0.38 -5.82
CA ILE A 113 -0.27 0.38 -5.30
C ILE A 113 -0.16 -0.58 -4.11
N TYR A 114 -1.11 -0.52 -3.18
CA TYR A 114 -1.26 -1.54 -2.15
C TYR A 114 -2.70 -1.60 -1.62
N ASN A 115 -3.09 -2.78 -1.18
CA ASN A 115 -4.36 -3.02 -0.52
C ASN A 115 -4.14 -3.95 0.67
N LYS A 116 -4.16 -3.40 1.89
CA LYS A 116 -4.00 -4.17 3.14
C LYS A 116 -5.33 -4.72 3.66
N GLU A 117 -6.45 -4.29 3.09
CA GLU A 117 -7.77 -4.78 3.45
C GLU A 117 -8.04 -6.18 2.86
N GLU A 118 -7.47 -6.48 1.68
CA GLU A 118 -7.57 -7.81 1.05
C GLU A 118 -6.71 -8.88 1.74
N ASN A 119 -5.69 -8.49 2.51
CA ASN A 119 -4.80 -9.42 3.22
C ASN A 119 -5.37 -9.95 4.55
N LYS A 120 -6.67 -10.08 4.68
CA LYS A 120 -7.23 -11.08 5.59
C LYS A 120 -7.01 -12.45 4.95
N ILE A 121 -5.76 -12.94 5.04
CA ILE A 121 -5.47 -14.35 4.77
C ILE A 121 -6.48 -15.13 5.59
N ASN A 122 -7.38 -15.80 4.90
CA ASN A 122 -8.38 -16.62 5.56
C ASN A 122 -7.64 -17.84 6.11
N TYR A 123 -7.09 -17.72 7.32
CA TYR A 123 -6.34 -18.77 8.01
C TYR A 123 -7.10 -20.09 8.07
N TYR A 124 -8.44 -20.04 8.01
CA TYR A 124 -9.29 -21.23 7.93
C TYR A 124 -9.00 -22.06 6.69
N LEU A 125 -8.60 -21.47 5.58
CA LEU A 125 -8.24 -22.17 4.33
C LEU A 125 -6.99 -23.07 4.52
N PHE A 126 -6.10 -22.72 5.45
CA PHE A 126 -4.90 -23.51 5.76
C PHE A 126 -5.11 -24.43 6.97
N ILE A 127 -5.87 -24.00 7.98
CA ILE A 127 -6.10 -24.78 9.20
C ILE A 127 -6.97 -26.00 8.93
N VAL A 128 -8.06 -25.86 8.13
CA VAL A 128 -8.99 -26.96 7.83
C VAL A 128 -8.30 -28.17 7.19
N PRO A 129 -7.49 -28.05 6.12
CA PRO A 129 -6.78 -29.20 5.54
C PRO A 129 -5.81 -29.86 6.53
N VAL A 130 -5.11 -29.08 7.36
CA VAL A 130 -4.18 -29.61 8.35
C VAL A 130 -4.91 -30.42 9.41
N VAL A 131 -6.04 -29.92 9.92
CA VAL A 131 -6.86 -30.66 10.91
C VAL A 131 -7.40 -31.96 10.32
N ILE A 132 -7.88 -31.94 9.07
CA ILE A 132 -8.37 -33.15 8.38
C ILE A 132 -7.24 -34.17 8.24
N LEU A 133 -6.04 -33.75 7.84
CA LEU A 133 -4.88 -34.62 7.71
C LEU A 133 -4.48 -35.29 9.03
N VAL A 134 -4.49 -34.53 10.12
CA VAL A 134 -4.19 -35.06 11.47
C VAL A 134 -5.25 -36.07 11.89
N LEU A 135 -6.53 -35.84 11.63
CA LEU A 135 -7.62 -36.78 11.93
C LEU A 135 -7.47 -38.09 11.12
N ILE A 136 -7.14 -38.00 9.82
CA ILE A 136 -6.91 -39.18 8.99
C ILE A 136 -5.74 -40.02 9.52
N ILE A 137 -4.62 -39.39 9.89
CA ILE A 137 -3.47 -40.07 10.47
C ILE A 137 -3.83 -40.76 11.79
N ALA A 138 -4.61 -40.08 12.64
CA ALA A 138 -5.07 -40.64 13.91
C ALA A 138 -5.97 -41.87 13.72
N LEU A 139 -6.87 -41.83 12.74
CA LEU A 139 -7.76 -42.94 12.39
C LEU A 139 -6.97 -44.15 11.85
N ILE A 140 -5.98 -43.94 10.98
CA ILE A 140 -5.11 -44.99 10.44
C ILE A 140 -4.32 -45.66 11.57
N ARG A 141 -3.75 -44.85 12.49
CA ARG A 141 -3.01 -45.39 13.64
C ARG A 141 -3.93 -46.19 14.60
N ARG A 142 -5.15 -45.79 14.83
CA ARG A 142 -6.14 -46.53 15.61
C ARG A 142 -6.45 -47.88 14.95
N ARG A 143 -6.72 -47.94 13.64
CA ARG A 143 -7.02 -49.21 12.95
C ARG A 143 -5.86 -50.22 13.07
N LYS A 144 -4.62 -49.79 12.88
CA LYS A 144 -3.43 -50.68 13.06
C LYS A 144 -3.25 -51.22 14.48
N LYS A 145 -3.85 -50.57 15.48
CA LYS A 145 -3.77 -51.04 16.86
C LYS A 145 -4.82 -52.10 17.18
N TYR A 146 -5.90 -52.20 16.40
CA TYR A 146 -6.94 -53.21 16.60
C TYR A 146 -6.74 -54.49 15.75
N GLU A 147 -5.78 -54.46 14.78
CA GLU A 147 -5.42 -55.62 13.96
C GLU A 147 -4.20 -56.40 14.48
N ARG A 148 -3.72 -56.04 15.68
CA ARG A 148 -2.70 -56.79 16.43
C ARG A 148 -3.32 -57.36 17.70
#